data_b4b659d3d59b514f6edda8e40107494a
#
_entry.id   b4b659d3d59b514f6edda8e40107494a
#
_cell.length_a   1.000
_cell.length_b   1.000
_cell.length_c   1.000
_cell.angle_alpha   90.00
_cell.angle_beta   90.00
_cell.angle_gamma   90.00
#
_symmetry.space_group_name_H-M   'P 1'
#
loop_
_entity.id
_entity.type
_entity.pdbx_description
1 polymer ?
#
loop_
_entity_poly.entity_id
_entity_poly.type
_entity_poly.pdbx_seq_one_letter_code
_entity_poly.pdbx_strand_id
1 'polypeptide(L)' 'MIDSTKTMRSLCDDEPLLEEFLQSKGFPFSRDNPITEYVTFDDVCTLRELDKPSFVAEFEAYKQAQSD' A
#
# COMPACT_ATOMS: atom_id res chain seq x y z
N MET A 1 8.68 -8.25 -0.60
CA MET A 1 8.25 -7.77 0.71
C MET A 1 8.18 -6.25 0.72
N ILE A 2 7.19 -5.67 1.37
CA ILE A 2 7.02 -4.22 1.39
C ILE A 2 8.04 -3.57 2.31
N ASP A 3 8.72 -2.54 1.80
CA ASP A 3 9.60 -1.71 2.61
C ASP A 3 8.77 -0.53 3.15
N SER A 4 8.41 -0.59 4.43
CA SER A 4 7.54 0.40 5.04
C SER A 4 8.19 1.77 5.21
N THR A 5 9.49 1.88 4.97
CA THR A 5 10.19 3.16 5.02
C THR A 5 10.13 3.93 3.70
N LYS A 6 9.71 3.28 2.62
CA LYS A 6 9.54 3.94 1.33
C LYS A 6 8.22 4.69 1.27
N THR A 7 8.16 5.71 0.43
CA THR A 7 6.90 6.43 0.23
C THR A 7 5.87 5.54 -0.46
N MET A 8 4.60 5.88 -0.27
CA MET A 8 3.52 5.12 -0.91
C MET A 8 3.65 5.15 -2.43
N ARG A 9 4.07 6.28 -3.00
CA ARG A 9 4.28 6.37 -4.44
C ARG A 9 5.35 5.39 -4.91
N SER A 10 6.47 5.34 -4.20
CA SER A 10 7.56 4.44 -4.53
C SER A 10 7.11 2.99 -4.48
N LEU A 11 6.33 2.64 -3.45
CA LEU A 11 5.80 1.28 -3.31
C LEU A 11 4.81 0.96 -4.42
N CYS A 12 3.96 1.90 -4.80
CA CYS A 12 3.02 1.69 -5.90
C CYS A 12 3.73 1.52 -7.24
N ASP A 13 4.87 2.20 -7.41
CA ASP A 13 5.68 2.01 -8.62
C ASP A 13 6.32 0.63 -8.65
N ASP A 14 6.83 0.16 -7.51
CA ASP A 14 7.44 -1.17 -7.42
C ASP A 14 6.41 -2.28 -7.47
N GLU A 15 5.23 -2.03 -6.90
CA GLU A 15 4.16 -3.02 -6.77
C GLU A 15 2.85 -2.41 -7.27
N PRO A 16 2.58 -2.47 -8.58
CA PRO A 16 1.34 -1.90 -9.12
C PRO A 16 0.08 -2.47 -8.48
N LEU A 17 0.12 -3.71 -8.03
CA LEU A 17 -1.03 -4.32 -7.37
C LEU A 17 -1.34 -3.67 -6.03
N LEU A 18 -0.35 -3.04 -5.40
CA LEU A 18 -0.57 -2.32 -4.15
C LEU A 18 -1.54 -1.17 -4.35
N GLU A 19 -1.42 -0.43 -5.44
CA GLU A 19 -2.35 0.65 -5.76
C GLU A 19 -3.78 0.12 -5.88
N GLU A 20 -3.96 -0.96 -6.63
CA GLU A 20 -5.28 -1.58 -6.77
C GLU A 20 -5.83 -2.07 -5.44
N PHE A 21 -4.97 -2.67 -4.62
CA PHE A 21 -5.35 -3.19 -3.31
C PHE A 21 -5.84 -2.05 -2.41
N LEU A 22 -5.09 -0.95 -2.38
CA LEU A 22 -5.47 0.20 -1.57
C LEU A 22 -6.79 0.81 -2.03
N GLN A 23 -7.01 0.90 -3.32
CA GLN A 23 -8.26 1.41 -3.86
C GLN A 23 -9.43 0.49 -3.51
N SER A 24 -9.21 -0.82 -3.51
CA SER A 24 -10.24 -1.78 -3.13
C SER A 24 -10.62 -1.68 -1.66
N LYS A 25 -9.71 -1.16 -0.83
CA LYS A 25 -9.96 -0.91 0.59
C LYS A 25 -10.60 0.46 0.84
N GLY A 26 -10.78 1.26 -0.22
CA GLY A 26 -11.36 2.58 -0.09
C GLY A 26 -10.35 3.67 0.28
N PHE A 27 -9.07 3.40 0.15
CA PHE A 27 -8.03 4.39 0.44
C PHE A 27 -7.72 5.21 -0.81
N PRO A 28 -7.54 6.53 -0.69
CA PRO A 28 -7.29 7.40 -1.85
C PRO A 28 -5.81 7.45 -2.26
N PHE A 29 -5.07 6.41 -2.01
CA PHE A 29 -3.63 6.38 -2.29
C PHE A 29 -3.37 5.79 -3.67
N SER A 30 -3.28 6.66 -4.67
CA SER A 30 -2.88 6.27 -6.01
C SER A 30 -1.63 7.06 -6.40
N ARG A 31 -0.94 6.61 -7.43
CA ARG A 31 0.27 7.30 -7.88
C ARG A 31 -0.01 8.73 -8.32
N ASP A 32 -1.23 9.00 -8.76
CA ASP A 32 -1.64 10.33 -9.19
C ASP A 32 -1.93 11.27 -8.03
N ASN A 33 -2.10 10.73 -6.83
CA ASN A 33 -2.40 11.54 -5.65
C ASN A 33 -1.09 12.06 -5.06
N PRO A 34 -0.89 13.40 -4.99
CA PRO A 34 0.38 13.97 -4.49
C PRO A 34 0.74 13.54 -3.08
N ILE A 35 -0.24 13.19 -2.26
CA ILE A 35 0.04 12.78 -0.88
C ILE A 35 0.94 11.54 -0.82
N THR A 36 0.88 10.67 -1.83
CA THR A 36 1.68 9.45 -1.85
C THR A 36 3.18 9.74 -1.94
N GLU A 37 3.57 10.94 -2.35
CA GLU A 37 4.97 11.35 -2.37
C GLU A 37 5.49 11.73 -0.99
N TYR A 38 4.59 12.01 -0.05
CA TYR A 38 4.95 12.55 1.25
C TYR A 38 4.73 11.57 2.39
N VAL A 39 3.97 10.52 2.19
CA VAL A 39 3.69 9.54 3.24
C VAL A 39 4.37 8.22 2.92
N THR A 40 4.86 7.56 3.98
CA THR A 40 5.42 6.22 3.86
C THR A 40 4.34 5.19 4.19
N PHE A 41 4.66 3.92 3.97
CA PHE A 41 3.76 2.85 4.34
C PHE A 41 3.49 2.86 5.86
N ASP A 42 4.54 3.12 6.65
CA ASP A 42 4.40 3.28 8.10
C ASP A 42 3.43 4.40 8.46
N ASP A 43 3.56 5.54 7.77
CA ASP A 43 2.68 6.69 8.02
C ASP A 43 1.22 6.35 7.76
N VAL A 44 0.94 5.64 6.67
CA VAL A 44 -0.42 5.23 6.35
C VAL A 44 -0.98 4.30 7.41
N CYS A 45 -0.20 3.33 7.85
CA CYS A 45 -0.64 2.41 8.89
C CYS A 45 -0.95 3.15 10.19
N THR A 46 -0.11 4.13 10.55
CA THR A 46 -0.33 4.92 11.75
C THR A 46 -1.57 5.80 11.62
N LEU A 47 -1.74 6.47 10.48
CA LEU A 47 -2.87 7.39 10.26
C LEU A 47 -4.20 6.66 10.23
N ARG A 48 -4.23 5.45 9.71
CA ARG A 48 -5.44 4.66 9.60
C ARG A 48 -5.62 3.66 10.73
N GLU A 49 -4.71 3.68 11.70
CA GLU A 49 -4.72 2.76 12.84
C GLU A 49 -4.73 1.30 12.38
N LEU A 50 -3.93 0.99 11.37
CA LEU A 50 -3.83 -0.35 10.83
C LEU A 50 -2.73 -1.13 11.53
N ASP A 51 -2.95 -2.43 11.68
CA ASP A 51 -1.92 -3.34 12.14
C ASP A 51 -1.02 -3.68 10.94
N LYS A 52 0.18 -3.14 10.91
CA LYS A 52 1.07 -3.25 9.76
C LYS A 52 1.31 -4.71 9.31
N PRO A 53 1.67 -5.64 10.21
CA PRO A 53 1.89 -7.02 9.78
C PRO A 53 0.64 -7.65 9.16
N SER A 54 -0.53 -7.38 9.73
CA SER A 54 -1.79 -7.89 9.20
C SER A 54 -2.10 -7.29 7.83
N PHE A 55 -1.87 -6.00 7.68
CA PHE A 55 -2.13 -5.32 6.41
C PHE A 55 -1.22 -5.85 5.31
N VAL A 56 0.05 -6.06 5.62
CA VAL A 56 1.00 -6.65 4.67
C VAL A 56 0.57 -8.06 4.29
N ALA A 57 0.11 -8.85 5.26
CA ALA A 57 -0.36 -10.21 4.98
C ALA A 57 -1.58 -10.20 4.06
N GLU A 58 -2.50 -9.26 4.26
CA GLU A 58 -3.65 -9.11 3.37
C GLU A 58 -3.22 -8.76 1.96
N PHE A 59 -2.25 -7.87 1.83
CA PHE A 59 -1.73 -7.50 0.51
C PHE A 59 -1.07 -8.69 -0.18
N GLU A 60 -0.28 -9.45 0.55
CA GLU A 60 0.37 -10.64 -0.03
C GLU A 60 -0.67 -11.65 -0.51
N ALA A 61 -1.75 -11.83 0.23
CA ALA A 61 -2.85 -12.71 -0.19
C ALA A 61 -3.53 -12.17 -1.45
N TYR A 62 -3.76 -10.86 -1.50
CA TYR A 62 -4.34 -10.21 -2.67
C TYR A 62 -3.45 -10.41 -3.90
N LYS A 63 -2.14 -10.22 -3.72
CA LYS A 63 -1.16 -10.41 -4.78
C LYS A 63 -1.21 -11.82 -5.35
N GLN A 64 -1.24 -12.81 -4.47
CA GLN A 64 -1.30 -14.20 -4.89
C GLN A 64 -2.58 -14.50 -5.67
N ALA A 65 -3.70 -13.95 -5.23
CA ALA A 65 -4.97 -14.13 -5.92
C ALA A 65 -4.94 -13.52 -7.33
N GLN A 66 -4.21 -12.44 -7.52
CA GLN A 66 -4.11 -11.78 -8.82
C GLN A 66 -3.08 -12.43 -9.73
N SER A 67 -2.14 -13.17 -9.17
CA SER A 67 -1.06 -13.79 -9.93
C SER A 67 -1.45 -15.10 -10.61
N ASP A 68 -2.56 -15.65 -10.27
CA ASP A 68 -3.03 -16.94 -10.79
C ASP A 68 -3.49 -16.86 -12.23
#